data_70bc647346081a54b5a9d4bc7a30c172
#
_entry.id   70bc647346081a54b5a9d4bc7a30c172
#
_cell.length_a   1.000
_cell.length_b   1.000
_cell.length_c   1.000
_cell.angle_alpha   90.00
_cell.angle_beta   90.00
_cell.angle_gamma   90.00
#
_symmetry.space_group_name_H-M   'P 1'
#
loop_
_entity.id
_entity.type
_entity.pdbx_description
1 polymer ?
#
loop_
_entity_poly.entity_id
_entity_poly.type
_entity_poly.pdbx_seq_one_letter_code
_entity_poly.pdbx_strand_id
1 'polypeptide(L)'
;MDGTLGDGGHAEFILKNTGPKIKVLGIDRDHSAIERAEKRLHDFGDRIKFVHGSFENLQDLIVQTGISKINGLLLDFGVSSPQLDTPERGFSIRNDGPLDMRMDNSQITTAATLLKKLKDTELLSIIKNFGEERFAKKIVRAIRREQEKGPITRTSHLAKVISEVVKSPRNSRIHPATKTFQALRIAVNSELEQIKIVLKDAVDLLDSSARIVAISFHSLEDRIVKNFFRKEEKGCTCSP
;
A
#
# COMPACT_ATOMS: atom_id res chain seq x y z
N MET A 1 16.26 -6.74 5.14
CA MET A 1 15.71 -5.57 4.45
C MET A 1 14.29 -5.34 4.92
N ASP A 2 13.89 -4.10 5.08
CA ASP A 2 12.51 -3.66 5.30
C ASP A 2 12.07 -2.89 4.05
N GLY A 3 11.19 -3.50 3.23
CA GLY A 3 10.76 -2.93 1.95
C GLY A 3 9.60 -1.94 2.09
N THR A 4 9.09 -1.77 3.30
CA THR A 4 7.96 -0.91 3.67
C THR A 4 8.27 -0.20 4.99
N LEU A 5 9.39 0.54 5.00
CA LEU A 5 10.00 1.07 6.22
C LEU A 5 9.03 1.89 7.09
N GLY A 6 8.14 2.67 6.46
CA GLY A 6 7.29 3.61 7.17
C GLY A 6 8.11 4.50 8.11
N ASP A 7 7.65 4.63 9.34
CA ASP A 7 8.37 5.39 10.39
C ASP A 7 9.49 4.58 11.07
N GLY A 8 9.88 3.43 10.53
CA GLY A 8 10.99 2.61 11.02
C GLY A 8 10.69 1.75 12.24
N GLY A 9 9.42 1.50 12.57
CA GLY A 9 9.06 0.73 13.77
C GLY A 9 9.57 -0.72 13.75
N HIS A 10 9.39 -1.43 12.66
CA HIS A 10 9.89 -2.80 12.49
C HIS A 10 11.41 -2.82 12.41
N ALA A 11 12.01 -1.90 11.66
CA ALA A 11 13.47 -1.78 11.57
C ALA A 11 14.10 -1.52 12.95
N GLU A 12 13.51 -0.64 13.76
CA GLU A 12 13.95 -0.38 15.15
C GLU A 12 13.91 -1.65 16.00
N PHE A 13 12.78 -2.38 15.95
CA PHE A 13 12.63 -3.62 16.69
C PHE A 13 13.70 -4.65 16.28
N ILE A 14 13.94 -4.82 14.98
CA ILE A 14 14.97 -5.71 14.47
C ILE A 14 16.34 -5.29 14.97
N LEU A 15 16.71 -4.01 14.85
CA LEU A 15 18.03 -3.50 15.25
C LEU A 15 18.27 -3.58 16.75
N LYS A 16 17.24 -3.39 17.59
CA LYS A 16 17.32 -3.54 19.06
C LYS A 16 17.49 -4.98 19.51
N ASN A 17 16.88 -5.93 18.80
CA ASN A 17 16.84 -7.33 19.21
C ASN A 17 17.85 -8.22 18.47
N THR A 18 18.75 -7.63 17.68
CA THR A 18 19.79 -8.36 16.94
C THR A 18 21.19 -7.85 17.27
N GLY A 19 22.19 -8.69 17.01
CA GLY A 19 23.59 -8.34 17.26
C GLY A 19 24.12 -7.24 16.34
N PRO A 20 25.29 -6.62 16.69
CA PRO A 20 25.84 -5.46 16.02
C PRO A 20 26.23 -5.72 14.55
N LYS A 21 26.36 -6.96 14.13
CA LYS A 21 26.69 -7.34 12.75
C LYS A 21 25.49 -7.26 11.81
N ILE A 22 24.25 -7.25 12.36
CA ILE A 22 23.05 -7.17 11.55
C ILE A 22 22.82 -5.73 11.09
N LYS A 23 22.65 -5.60 9.78
CA LYS A 23 22.33 -4.34 9.11
C LYS A 23 20.95 -4.41 8.48
N VAL A 24 20.27 -3.29 8.44
CA VAL A 24 18.96 -3.14 7.80
C VAL A 24 19.09 -2.17 6.64
N LEU A 25 18.51 -2.52 5.49
CA LEU A 25 18.21 -1.60 4.41
C LEU A 25 16.72 -1.30 4.49
N GLY A 26 16.35 -0.06 4.75
CA GLY A 26 14.97 0.42 4.80
C GLY A 26 14.60 1.14 3.51
N ILE A 27 13.49 0.75 2.90
CA ILE A 27 12.98 1.34 1.66
C ILE A 27 11.57 1.85 1.91
N ASP A 28 11.28 3.07 1.48
CA ASP A 28 9.91 3.59 1.43
C ASP A 28 9.76 4.57 0.26
N ARG A 29 8.57 4.59 -0.32
CA ARG A 29 8.21 5.53 -1.40
C ARG A 29 7.71 6.88 -0.89
N ASP A 30 7.35 6.95 0.40
CA ASP A 30 6.95 8.18 1.05
C ASP A 30 8.18 8.87 1.65
N HIS A 31 8.64 9.95 0.99
CA HIS A 31 9.80 10.69 1.45
C HIS A 31 9.66 11.17 2.90
N SER A 32 8.45 11.57 3.30
CA SER A 32 8.21 12.01 4.67
C SER A 32 8.33 10.87 5.70
N ALA A 33 8.05 9.62 5.30
CA ALA A 33 8.29 8.45 6.12
C ALA A 33 9.80 8.22 6.32
N ILE A 34 10.60 8.32 5.26
CA ILE A 34 12.06 8.24 5.36
C ILE A 34 12.62 9.27 6.33
N GLU A 35 12.21 10.53 6.24
CA GLU A 35 12.67 11.59 7.17
C GLU A 35 12.32 11.29 8.63
N ARG A 36 11.15 10.72 8.90
CA ARG A 36 10.77 10.30 10.27
C ARG A 36 11.56 9.09 10.73
N ALA A 37 11.79 8.11 9.85
CA ALA A 37 12.59 6.94 10.14
C ALA A 37 14.07 7.28 10.41
N GLU A 38 14.65 8.22 9.66
CA GLU A 38 16.03 8.71 9.89
C GLU A 38 16.19 9.30 11.29
N LYS A 39 15.22 10.12 11.72
CA LYS A 39 15.22 10.69 13.07
C LYS A 39 15.10 9.61 14.15
N ARG A 40 14.19 8.65 13.94
CA ARG A 40 13.93 7.56 14.89
C ARG A 40 15.09 6.59 15.03
N LEU A 41 15.76 6.31 13.94
CA LEU A 41 16.79 5.28 13.85
C LEU A 41 18.22 5.84 13.89
N HIS A 42 18.37 7.14 14.15
CA HIS A 42 19.67 7.84 14.17
C HIS A 42 20.74 7.14 15.02
N ASP A 43 20.37 6.64 16.19
CA ASP A 43 21.29 6.02 17.15
C ASP A 43 21.87 4.67 16.67
N PHE A 44 21.33 4.09 15.62
CA PHE A 44 21.85 2.83 15.06
C PHE A 44 23.01 3.04 14.07
N GLY A 45 23.30 4.27 13.67
CA GLY A 45 24.42 4.63 12.81
C GLY A 45 24.51 3.80 11.54
N ASP A 46 25.65 3.19 11.27
CA ASP A 46 25.91 2.42 10.04
C ASP A 46 25.14 1.09 9.94
N ARG A 47 24.34 0.74 10.95
CA ARG A 47 23.52 -0.45 10.94
C ARG A 47 22.24 -0.28 10.13
N ILE A 48 21.86 0.93 9.76
CA ILE A 48 20.71 1.25 8.94
C ILE A 48 21.12 2.08 7.73
N LYS A 49 20.60 1.71 6.57
CA LYS A 49 20.64 2.51 5.34
C LYS A 49 19.21 2.81 4.92
N PHE A 50 18.98 4.02 4.44
CA PHE A 50 17.68 4.47 3.94
C PHE A 50 17.74 4.65 2.42
N VAL A 51 16.69 4.19 1.74
CA VAL A 51 16.54 4.37 0.29
C VAL A 51 15.11 4.83 0.02
N HIS A 52 15.00 6.01 -0.58
CA HIS A 52 13.72 6.50 -1.08
C HIS A 52 13.41 5.84 -2.41
N GLY A 53 12.31 5.12 -2.49
CA GLY A 53 11.85 4.44 -3.70
C GLY A 53 10.73 3.45 -3.44
N SER A 54 10.12 2.99 -4.52
CA SER A 54 9.08 1.96 -4.44
C SER A 54 9.71 0.57 -4.46
N PHE A 55 9.20 -0.33 -3.64
CA PHE A 55 9.64 -1.73 -3.62
C PHE A 55 9.38 -2.47 -4.94
N GLU A 56 8.58 -1.95 -5.85
CA GLU A 56 8.45 -2.49 -7.21
C GLU A 56 9.74 -2.36 -8.05
N ASN A 57 10.64 -1.45 -7.67
CA ASN A 57 11.95 -1.25 -8.28
C ASN A 57 13.08 -1.87 -7.44
N LEU A 58 12.77 -2.91 -6.67
CA LEU A 58 13.63 -3.49 -5.65
C LEU A 58 15.01 -3.89 -6.19
N GLN A 59 15.06 -4.50 -7.37
CA GLN A 59 16.32 -4.93 -8.00
C GLN A 59 17.24 -3.74 -8.28
N ASP A 60 16.72 -2.66 -8.88
CA ASP A 60 17.49 -1.47 -9.19
C ASP A 60 17.97 -0.75 -7.92
N LEU A 61 17.10 -0.66 -6.91
CA LEU A 61 17.45 -0.04 -5.63
C LEU A 61 18.56 -0.81 -4.91
N ILE A 62 18.54 -2.13 -4.93
CA ILE A 62 19.58 -2.98 -4.31
C ILE A 62 20.90 -2.84 -5.04
N VAL A 63 20.91 -2.85 -6.38
CA VAL A 63 22.14 -2.65 -7.17
C VAL A 63 22.83 -1.34 -6.78
N GLN A 64 22.09 -0.25 -6.63
CA GLN A 64 22.64 1.05 -6.21
C GLN A 64 23.26 1.01 -4.80
N THR A 65 22.87 0.10 -3.94
CA THR A 65 23.43 -0.04 -2.58
C THR A 65 24.68 -0.91 -2.52
N GLY A 66 25.04 -1.61 -3.60
CA GLY A 66 26.12 -2.58 -3.64
C GLY A 66 25.83 -3.91 -2.92
N ILE A 67 24.57 -4.14 -2.53
CA ILE A 67 24.12 -5.39 -1.89
C ILE A 67 23.78 -6.39 -3.00
N SER A 68 24.30 -7.61 -2.93
CA SER A 68 24.02 -8.67 -3.91
C SER A 68 22.95 -9.66 -3.42
N LYS A 69 22.88 -9.92 -2.13
CA LYS A 69 21.94 -10.86 -1.50
C LYS A 69 21.46 -10.33 -0.15
N ILE A 70 20.25 -10.73 0.22
CA ILE A 70 19.62 -10.38 1.49
C ILE A 70 19.22 -11.64 2.27
N ASN A 71 19.37 -11.59 3.60
CA ASN A 71 19.07 -12.72 4.50
C ASN A 71 17.62 -12.66 5.03
N GLY A 72 16.91 -11.57 4.79
CA GLY A 72 15.51 -11.44 5.15
C GLY A 72 14.87 -10.23 4.49
N LEU A 73 13.60 -10.39 4.13
CA LEU A 73 12.74 -9.34 3.57
C LEU A 73 11.48 -9.23 4.41
N LEU A 74 11.22 -8.05 4.93
CA LEU A 74 9.95 -7.67 5.55
C LEU A 74 9.16 -6.78 4.61
N LEU A 75 7.88 -7.10 4.42
CA LEU A 75 6.90 -6.33 3.67
C LEU A 75 5.65 -6.16 4.53
N ASP A 76 5.34 -4.93 4.93
CA ASP A 76 4.15 -4.56 5.69
C ASP A 76 3.25 -3.71 4.76
N PHE A 77 2.27 -4.37 4.11
CA PHE A 77 1.47 -3.74 3.07
C PHE A 77 0.43 -2.76 3.63
N GLY A 78 -0.02 -1.85 2.78
CA GLY A 78 -1.08 -0.90 3.11
C GLY A 78 -0.58 0.49 3.49
N VAL A 79 -1.35 1.18 4.30
CA VAL A 79 -1.10 2.58 4.70
C VAL A 79 -0.50 2.66 6.10
N SER A 80 0.40 3.58 6.31
CA SER A 80 0.96 3.88 7.62
C SER A 80 -0.02 4.70 8.47
N SER A 81 0.12 4.61 9.82
CA SER A 81 -0.69 5.44 10.73
C SER A 81 -0.59 6.93 10.43
N PRO A 82 0.59 7.53 10.20
CA PRO A 82 0.68 8.94 9.83
C PRO A 82 -0.06 9.31 8.53
N GLN A 83 -0.13 8.39 7.55
CA GLN A 83 -0.93 8.64 6.35
C GLN A 83 -2.43 8.70 6.64
N LEU A 84 -2.92 7.89 7.58
CA LEU A 84 -4.32 7.92 8.01
C LEU A 84 -4.64 9.10 8.91
N ASP A 85 -3.71 9.49 9.77
CA ASP A 85 -3.91 10.54 10.78
C ASP A 85 -3.73 11.95 10.21
N THR A 86 -3.04 12.10 9.07
CA THR A 86 -2.83 13.39 8.39
C THR A 86 -3.94 13.65 7.38
N PRO A 87 -4.89 14.60 7.65
CA PRO A 87 -6.04 14.85 6.77
C PRO A 87 -5.65 15.21 5.34
N GLU A 88 -4.54 15.93 5.18
CA GLU A 88 -4.02 16.41 3.89
C GLU A 88 -3.61 15.27 2.94
N ARG A 89 -3.35 14.07 3.48
CA ARG A 89 -3.03 12.88 2.69
C ARG A 89 -4.26 12.23 2.05
N GLY A 90 -5.46 12.52 2.54
CA GLY A 90 -6.72 12.10 1.94
C GLY A 90 -7.06 10.60 2.07
N PHE A 91 -6.44 9.86 2.98
CA PHE A 91 -6.74 8.44 3.22
C PHE A 91 -7.91 8.25 4.19
N SER A 92 -8.15 9.22 5.07
CA SER A 92 -9.12 9.09 6.15
C SER A 92 -10.56 9.39 5.68
N ILE A 93 -11.49 8.57 6.15
CA ILE A 93 -12.94 8.83 6.03
C ILE A 93 -13.41 9.73 7.18
N ARG A 94 -12.71 9.67 8.32
CA ARG A 94 -13.10 10.38 9.55
C ARG A 94 -12.60 11.83 9.55
N ASN A 95 -11.38 12.03 9.11
CA ASN A 95 -10.73 13.32 9.04
C ASN A 95 -10.88 13.85 7.61
N ASP A 96 -11.60 14.97 7.45
CA ASP A 96 -11.83 15.53 6.12
C ASP A 96 -10.56 16.19 5.57
N GLY A 97 -10.21 15.82 4.35
CA GLY A 97 -9.07 16.34 3.62
C GLY A 97 -9.27 16.31 2.10
N PRO A 98 -8.29 16.77 1.32
CA PRO A 98 -8.34 16.60 -0.13
C PRO A 98 -8.44 15.12 -0.49
N LEU A 99 -9.19 14.80 -1.54
CA LEU A 99 -9.32 13.42 -2.02
C LEU A 99 -8.07 13.02 -2.83
N ASP A 100 -6.95 12.84 -2.13
CA ASP A 100 -5.63 12.61 -2.71
C ASP A 100 -5.29 11.11 -2.78
N MET A 101 -5.03 10.46 -1.66
CA MET A 101 -4.69 9.04 -1.49
C MET A 101 -3.35 8.60 -2.11
N ARG A 102 -2.49 9.51 -2.56
CA ARG A 102 -1.14 9.13 -3.04
C ARG A 102 -0.25 8.76 -1.86
N MET A 103 0.43 7.64 -1.92
CA MET A 103 1.48 7.29 -0.96
C MET A 103 2.78 8.03 -1.28
N ASP A 104 3.09 8.17 -2.56
CA ASP A 104 4.17 9.02 -3.08
C ASP A 104 3.57 10.33 -3.63
N ASN A 105 3.87 11.45 -2.98
CA ASN A 105 3.37 12.77 -3.36
C ASN A 105 3.94 13.29 -4.69
N SER A 106 4.98 12.68 -5.24
CA SER A 106 5.52 13.02 -6.56
C SER A 106 4.63 12.53 -7.71
N GLN A 107 3.75 11.56 -7.46
CA GLN A 107 2.81 11.08 -8.46
C GLN A 107 1.80 12.15 -8.86
N ILE A 108 1.37 12.12 -10.12
CA ILE A 108 0.41 13.11 -10.66
C ILE A 108 -1.05 12.74 -10.33
N THR A 109 -1.35 11.43 -10.27
CA THR A 109 -2.73 10.95 -10.21
C THR A 109 -3.21 10.83 -8.76
N THR A 110 -4.10 11.71 -8.34
CA THR A 110 -4.82 11.64 -7.06
C THR A 110 -6.13 10.85 -7.22
N ALA A 111 -6.76 10.46 -6.10
CA ALA A 111 -8.09 9.83 -6.15
C ALA A 111 -9.15 10.74 -6.79
N ALA A 112 -9.09 12.05 -6.56
CA ALA A 112 -9.99 13.00 -7.22
C ALA A 112 -9.80 13.03 -8.74
N THR A 113 -8.54 13.08 -9.21
CA THR A 113 -8.24 13.06 -10.64
C THR A 113 -8.58 11.72 -11.28
N LEU A 114 -8.40 10.62 -10.55
CA LEU A 114 -8.79 9.28 -10.98
C LEU A 114 -10.31 9.19 -11.19
N LEU A 115 -11.10 9.63 -10.21
CA LEU A 115 -12.56 9.68 -10.32
C LEU A 115 -13.04 10.51 -11.52
N LYS A 116 -12.34 11.60 -11.86
CA LYS A 116 -12.68 12.45 -13.00
C LYS A 116 -12.36 11.80 -14.35
N LYS A 117 -11.23 11.06 -14.44
CA LYS A 117 -10.71 10.53 -15.71
C LYS A 117 -11.33 9.19 -16.12
N LEU A 118 -11.66 8.34 -15.16
CA LEU A 118 -12.15 6.99 -15.42
C LEU A 118 -13.54 6.99 -16.06
N LYS A 119 -13.76 6.06 -17.01
CA LYS A 119 -15.09 5.72 -17.51
C LYS A 119 -15.87 4.94 -16.45
N ASP A 120 -17.19 4.90 -16.56
CA ASP A 120 -18.06 4.18 -15.62
C ASP A 120 -17.71 2.70 -15.46
N THR A 121 -17.37 2.05 -16.57
CA THR A 121 -16.97 0.63 -16.59
C THR A 121 -15.67 0.40 -15.82
N GLU A 122 -14.71 1.30 -15.94
CA GLU A 122 -13.44 1.22 -15.24
C GLU A 122 -13.61 1.48 -13.74
N LEU A 123 -14.33 2.54 -13.37
CA LEU A 123 -14.64 2.85 -11.98
C LEU A 123 -15.44 1.72 -11.32
N LEU A 124 -16.41 1.14 -12.04
CA LEU A 124 -17.16 -0.01 -11.58
C LEU A 124 -16.24 -1.22 -11.31
N SER A 125 -15.32 -1.50 -12.23
CA SER A 125 -14.34 -2.58 -12.09
C SER A 125 -13.47 -2.38 -10.86
N ILE A 126 -12.94 -1.18 -10.66
CA ILE A 126 -12.12 -0.82 -9.49
C ILE A 126 -12.90 -1.03 -8.19
N ILE A 127 -14.07 -0.42 -8.05
CA ILE A 127 -14.86 -0.52 -6.81
C ILE A 127 -15.29 -1.96 -6.53
N LYS A 128 -15.65 -2.72 -7.56
CA LYS A 128 -16.05 -4.11 -7.42
C LYS A 128 -14.89 -5.03 -7.07
N ASN A 129 -13.77 -4.92 -7.78
CA ASN A 129 -12.66 -5.87 -7.67
C ASN A 129 -11.68 -5.51 -6.55
N PHE A 130 -11.36 -4.25 -6.35
CA PHE A 130 -10.41 -3.81 -5.31
C PHE A 130 -11.08 -3.50 -3.98
N GLY A 131 -12.37 -3.14 -4.00
CA GLY A 131 -13.16 -2.95 -2.79
C GLY A 131 -13.94 -4.18 -2.36
N GLU A 132 -14.07 -5.19 -3.22
CA GLU A 132 -15.02 -6.31 -3.02
C GLU A 132 -16.42 -5.77 -2.64
N GLU A 133 -16.84 -4.68 -3.32
CA GLU A 133 -18.05 -3.92 -2.96
C GLU A 133 -19.25 -4.38 -3.83
N ARG A 134 -20.23 -4.99 -3.20
CA ARG A 134 -21.43 -5.50 -3.89
C ARG A 134 -22.34 -4.41 -4.45
N PHE A 135 -22.30 -3.21 -3.87
CA PHE A 135 -23.13 -2.08 -4.32
C PHE A 135 -22.42 -1.17 -5.33
N ALA A 136 -21.29 -1.62 -5.91
CA ALA A 136 -20.45 -0.84 -6.81
C ALA A 136 -21.24 -0.09 -7.90
N LYS A 137 -22.24 -0.74 -8.55
CA LYS A 137 -23.09 -0.08 -9.57
C LYS A 137 -23.87 1.13 -9.01
N LYS A 138 -24.39 1.02 -7.79
CA LYS A 138 -25.13 2.12 -7.15
C LYS A 138 -24.20 3.26 -6.79
N ILE A 139 -23.01 2.93 -6.30
CA ILE A 139 -21.96 3.90 -5.92
C ILE A 139 -21.49 4.67 -7.15
N VAL A 140 -21.18 3.99 -8.26
CA VAL A 140 -20.76 4.67 -9.50
C VAL A 140 -21.83 5.65 -9.98
N ARG A 141 -23.11 5.23 -10.03
CA ARG A 141 -24.20 6.13 -10.42
C ARG A 141 -24.33 7.35 -9.49
N ALA A 142 -24.15 7.17 -8.18
CA ALA A 142 -24.20 8.25 -7.21
C ALA A 142 -23.05 9.23 -7.41
N ILE A 143 -21.82 8.73 -7.59
CA ILE A 143 -20.63 9.53 -7.88
C ILE A 143 -20.85 10.35 -9.16
N ARG A 144 -21.33 9.75 -10.26
CA ARG A 144 -21.56 10.48 -11.52
C ARG A 144 -22.62 11.56 -11.39
N ARG A 145 -23.74 11.25 -10.76
CA ARG A 145 -24.78 12.26 -10.48
C ARG A 145 -24.25 13.44 -9.66
N GLU A 146 -23.39 13.17 -8.69
CA GLU A 146 -22.78 14.22 -7.89
C GLU A 146 -21.78 15.05 -8.70
N GLN A 147 -21.00 14.41 -9.56
CA GLN A 147 -20.06 15.08 -10.46
C GLN A 147 -20.74 15.99 -11.51
N GLU A 148 -22.01 15.76 -11.84
CA GLU A 148 -22.81 16.69 -12.68
C GLU A 148 -23.02 18.05 -11.98
N LYS A 149 -23.02 18.07 -10.64
CA LYS A 149 -23.16 19.30 -9.84
C LYS A 149 -21.83 19.99 -9.59
N GLY A 150 -20.73 19.24 -9.65
CA GLY A 150 -19.38 19.74 -9.43
C GLY A 150 -18.39 18.62 -9.07
N PRO A 151 -17.08 18.90 -9.08
CA PRO A 151 -16.07 17.90 -8.83
C PRO A 151 -16.07 17.43 -7.36
N ILE A 152 -15.86 16.13 -7.15
CA ILE A 152 -15.67 15.55 -5.81
C ILE A 152 -14.17 15.64 -5.49
N THR A 153 -13.79 16.56 -4.62
CA THR A 153 -12.39 16.87 -4.28
C THR A 153 -12.04 16.64 -2.82
N ARG A 154 -13.01 16.27 -1.98
CA ARG A 154 -12.80 16.06 -0.55
C ARG A 154 -13.27 14.68 -0.10
N THR A 155 -12.58 14.14 0.91
CA THR A 155 -12.88 12.81 1.46
C THR A 155 -14.28 12.75 2.10
N SER A 156 -14.67 13.76 2.87
CA SER A 156 -16.00 13.84 3.49
C SER A 156 -17.13 13.90 2.44
N HIS A 157 -16.93 14.61 1.33
CA HIS A 157 -17.89 14.71 0.23
C HIS A 157 -18.11 13.32 -0.40
N LEU A 158 -17.02 12.62 -0.77
CA LEU A 158 -17.13 11.27 -1.32
C LEU A 158 -17.80 10.31 -0.31
N ALA A 159 -17.40 10.35 0.95
CA ALA A 159 -17.96 9.50 1.99
C ALA A 159 -19.46 9.72 2.17
N LYS A 160 -19.94 10.98 2.13
CA LYS A 160 -21.36 11.34 2.17
C LYS A 160 -22.12 10.75 0.98
N VAL A 161 -21.65 10.97 -0.24
CA VAL A 161 -22.27 10.44 -1.48
C VAL A 161 -22.45 8.93 -1.42
N ILE A 162 -21.45 8.20 -0.91
CA ILE A 162 -21.53 6.75 -0.76
C ILE A 162 -22.54 6.35 0.32
N SER A 163 -22.54 7.02 1.47
CA SER A 163 -23.41 6.72 2.60
C SER A 163 -24.91 6.93 2.28
N GLU A 164 -25.22 7.80 1.34
CA GLU A 164 -26.60 8.02 0.88
C GLU A 164 -27.17 6.81 0.11
N VAL A 165 -26.31 6.02 -0.55
CA VAL A 165 -26.73 4.89 -1.39
C VAL A 165 -26.37 3.51 -0.82
N VAL A 166 -25.45 3.45 0.14
CA VAL A 166 -25.05 2.23 0.84
C VAL A 166 -25.40 2.36 2.32
N LYS A 167 -26.36 1.56 2.77
CA LYS A 167 -26.70 1.51 4.19
C LYS A 167 -25.86 0.45 4.89
N SER A 168 -25.15 0.83 5.94
CA SER A 168 -24.54 -0.14 6.86
C SER A 168 -25.62 -0.83 7.70
N PRO A 169 -25.46 -2.12 8.02
CA PRO A 169 -26.25 -2.75 9.08
C PRO A 169 -26.16 -1.94 10.37
N ARG A 170 -27.26 -1.88 11.14
CA ARG A 170 -27.36 -1.06 12.37
C ARG A 170 -26.19 -1.27 13.36
N ASN A 171 -25.59 -2.45 13.37
CA ASN A 171 -24.48 -2.83 14.27
C ASN A 171 -23.11 -2.89 13.56
N SER A 172 -22.97 -2.39 12.33
CA SER A 172 -21.68 -2.39 11.63
C SER A 172 -20.76 -1.31 12.20
N ARG A 173 -19.57 -1.71 12.65
CA ARG A 173 -18.48 -0.79 13.02
C ARG A 173 -17.76 -0.21 11.81
N ILE A 174 -18.03 -0.74 10.61
CA ILE A 174 -17.34 -0.37 9.36
C ILE A 174 -18.17 0.68 8.63
N HIS A 175 -17.52 1.81 8.29
CA HIS A 175 -18.17 2.88 7.55
C HIS A 175 -18.54 2.41 6.11
N PRO A 176 -19.72 2.80 5.55
CA PRO A 176 -20.15 2.38 4.21
C PRO A 176 -19.14 2.67 3.10
N ALA A 177 -18.37 3.75 3.22
CA ALA A 177 -17.38 4.14 2.24
C ALA A 177 -16.05 3.37 2.31
N THR A 178 -15.79 2.57 3.38
CA THR A 178 -14.49 1.93 3.60
C THR A 178 -14.01 1.13 2.40
N LYS A 179 -14.86 0.30 1.83
CA LYS A 179 -14.51 -0.53 0.66
C LYS A 179 -14.21 0.30 -0.59
N THR A 180 -14.94 1.38 -0.80
CA THR A 180 -14.70 2.28 -1.94
C THR A 180 -13.39 3.06 -1.75
N PHE A 181 -13.10 3.53 -0.54
CA PHE A 181 -11.83 4.19 -0.22
C PHE A 181 -10.65 3.23 -0.41
N GLN A 182 -10.75 2.00 0.08
CA GLN A 182 -9.76 0.95 -0.19
C GLN A 182 -9.56 0.74 -1.69
N ALA A 183 -10.65 0.64 -2.47
CA ALA A 183 -10.57 0.43 -3.92
C ALA A 183 -9.84 1.56 -4.65
N LEU A 184 -10.16 2.81 -4.30
CA LEU A 184 -9.50 3.98 -4.88
C LEU A 184 -8.04 4.06 -4.48
N ARG A 185 -7.71 3.79 -3.21
CA ARG A 185 -6.33 3.75 -2.70
C ARG A 185 -5.49 2.74 -3.46
N ILE A 186 -5.99 1.52 -3.59
CA ILE A 186 -5.33 0.45 -4.36
C ILE A 186 -5.10 0.89 -5.81
N ALA A 187 -6.10 1.51 -6.43
CA ALA A 187 -6.00 1.96 -7.82
C ALA A 187 -5.03 3.13 -8.02
N VAL A 188 -5.04 4.13 -7.12
CA VAL A 188 -4.12 5.27 -7.16
C VAL A 188 -2.67 4.83 -7.02
N ASN A 189 -2.41 3.86 -6.15
CA ASN A 189 -1.07 3.43 -5.78
C ASN A 189 -0.61 2.14 -6.46
N SER A 190 -1.44 1.53 -7.32
CA SER A 190 -1.15 0.24 -7.99
C SER A 190 -0.73 -0.88 -7.04
N GLU A 191 -1.26 -0.88 -5.81
CA GLU A 191 -0.76 -1.68 -4.68
C GLU A 191 -0.67 -3.18 -4.98
N LEU A 192 -1.72 -3.76 -5.57
CA LEU A 192 -1.76 -5.21 -5.83
C LEU A 192 -0.77 -5.65 -6.91
N GLU A 193 -0.48 -4.79 -7.88
CA GLU A 193 0.51 -5.10 -8.91
C GLU A 193 1.93 -5.02 -8.35
N GLN A 194 2.20 -4.02 -7.55
CA GLN A 194 3.49 -3.87 -6.87
C GLN A 194 3.81 -5.06 -5.96
N ILE A 195 2.80 -5.61 -5.25
CA ILE A 195 2.98 -6.83 -4.43
C ILE A 195 3.41 -8.02 -5.28
N LYS A 196 2.83 -8.19 -6.47
CA LYS A 196 3.23 -9.29 -7.37
C LYS A 196 4.65 -9.14 -7.87
N ILE A 197 5.04 -7.91 -8.22
CA ILE A 197 6.39 -7.58 -8.72
C ILE A 197 7.41 -7.86 -7.62
N VAL A 198 7.24 -7.28 -6.43
CA VAL A 198 8.23 -7.42 -5.34
C VAL A 198 8.40 -8.86 -4.89
N LEU A 199 7.33 -9.64 -4.82
CA LEU A 199 7.42 -11.05 -4.42
C LEU A 199 8.22 -11.87 -5.44
N LYS A 200 8.03 -11.60 -6.74
CA LYS A 200 8.80 -12.25 -7.79
C LYS A 200 10.28 -11.86 -7.72
N ASP A 201 10.56 -10.57 -7.64
CA ASP A 201 11.93 -10.05 -7.63
C ASP A 201 12.70 -10.43 -6.36
N ALA A 202 11.99 -10.58 -5.25
CA ALA A 202 12.57 -11.00 -3.97
C ALA A 202 13.25 -12.38 -4.05
N VAL A 203 12.72 -13.32 -4.83
CA VAL A 203 13.29 -14.67 -4.93
C VAL A 203 14.73 -14.63 -5.42
N ASP A 204 15.02 -13.79 -6.41
CA ASP A 204 16.36 -13.67 -6.98
C ASP A 204 17.36 -12.97 -6.04
N LEU A 205 16.86 -12.19 -5.07
CA LEU A 205 17.66 -11.42 -4.14
C LEU A 205 17.95 -12.15 -2.82
N LEU A 206 17.15 -13.16 -2.50
CA LEU A 206 17.29 -13.90 -1.26
C LEU A 206 18.50 -14.84 -1.27
N ASP A 207 19.17 -14.92 -0.14
CA ASP A 207 20.16 -15.97 0.16
C ASP A 207 19.46 -17.31 0.45
N SER A 208 20.19 -18.42 0.38
CA SER A 208 19.64 -19.79 0.47
C SER A 208 18.88 -20.08 1.76
N SER A 209 19.17 -19.40 2.86
CA SER A 209 18.46 -19.57 4.15
C SER A 209 17.58 -18.37 4.53
N ALA A 210 17.40 -17.43 3.62
CA ALA A 210 16.65 -16.21 3.89
C ALA A 210 15.15 -16.46 4.13
N ARG A 211 14.46 -15.45 4.65
CA ARG A 211 13.01 -15.49 4.92
C ARG A 211 12.34 -14.25 4.36
N ILE A 212 11.15 -14.45 3.80
CA ILE A 212 10.21 -13.36 3.50
C ILE A 212 9.13 -13.36 4.57
N VAL A 213 8.88 -12.21 5.14
CA VAL A 213 7.76 -11.94 6.04
C VAL A 213 6.88 -10.91 5.37
N ALA A 214 5.62 -11.25 5.12
CA ALA A 214 4.64 -10.36 4.52
C ALA A 214 3.45 -10.20 5.47
N ILE A 215 3.10 -8.96 5.79
CA ILE A 215 1.94 -8.59 6.60
C ILE A 215 0.91 -8.02 5.64
N SER A 216 -0.32 -8.53 5.70
CA SER A 216 -1.44 -8.09 4.86
C SER A 216 -2.65 -7.72 5.70
N PHE A 217 -3.39 -6.67 5.29
CA PHE A 217 -4.53 -6.12 6.04
C PHE A 217 -5.87 -6.42 5.39
N HIS A 218 -5.88 -6.90 4.15
CA HIS A 218 -7.11 -7.29 3.47
C HIS A 218 -6.94 -8.52 2.57
N SER A 219 -8.08 -9.12 2.23
CA SER A 219 -8.20 -10.38 1.49
C SER A 219 -7.46 -10.41 0.14
N LEU A 220 -7.33 -9.29 -0.54
CA LEU A 220 -6.69 -9.24 -1.87
C LEU A 220 -5.17 -9.36 -1.76
N GLU A 221 -4.56 -8.66 -0.80
CA GLU A 221 -3.12 -8.79 -0.49
C GLU A 221 -2.81 -10.22 -0.04
N ASP A 222 -3.53 -10.70 0.97
CA ASP A 222 -3.37 -12.05 1.53
C ASP A 222 -3.45 -13.12 0.45
N ARG A 223 -4.40 -13.00 -0.48
CA ARG A 223 -4.59 -13.93 -1.59
C ARG A 223 -3.38 -13.97 -2.52
N ILE A 224 -2.80 -12.80 -2.86
CA ILE A 224 -1.61 -12.71 -3.72
C ILE A 224 -0.44 -13.39 -3.03
N VAL A 225 -0.15 -13.02 -1.77
CA VAL A 225 0.97 -13.56 -0.98
C VAL A 225 0.86 -15.07 -0.82
N LYS A 226 -0.30 -15.57 -0.39
CA LYS A 226 -0.53 -17.02 -0.20
C LYS A 226 -0.40 -17.81 -1.50
N ASN A 227 -0.94 -17.29 -2.60
CA ASN A 227 -0.84 -17.96 -3.89
C ASN A 227 0.61 -18.00 -4.38
N PHE A 228 1.36 -16.91 -4.16
CA PHE A 228 2.77 -16.86 -4.49
C PHE A 228 3.56 -17.91 -3.69
N PHE A 229 3.47 -17.91 -2.36
CA PHE A 229 4.21 -18.85 -1.52
C PHE A 229 3.86 -20.31 -1.81
N ARG A 230 2.57 -20.61 -2.03
CA ARG A 230 2.15 -21.97 -2.43
C ARG A 230 2.71 -22.42 -3.77
N LYS A 231 2.90 -21.49 -4.70
CA LYS A 231 3.51 -21.79 -5.99
C LYS A 231 4.99 -22.09 -5.85
N GLU A 232 5.71 -21.25 -5.10
CA GLU A 232 7.15 -21.41 -4.89
C GLU A 232 7.47 -22.67 -4.05
N GLU A 233 6.62 -23.02 -3.07
CA GLU A 233 6.76 -24.23 -2.26
C GLU A 233 6.71 -25.52 -3.10
N LYS A 234 5.93 -25.54 -4.17
CA LYS A 234 5.77 -26.74 -5.02
C LYS A 234 6.99 -27.05 -5.89
N GLY A 235 7.95 -26.15 -5.98
CA GLY A 235 9.14 -26.32 -6.82
C GLY A 235 8.81 -26.31 -8.32
N CYS A 236 9.52 -27.18 -9.09
CA CYS A 236 9.35 -27.22 -10.56
C CYS A 236 7.91 -27.56 -10.96
N THR A 237 7.30 -26.69 -11.77
CA THR A 237 5.98 -26.89 -12.38
C THR A 237 6.09 -27.31 -13.85
N CYS A 238 7.25 -27.80 -14.29
CA CYS A 238 7.44 -28.32 -15.64
C CYS A 238 6.49 -29.48 -15.88
N SER A 239 5.88 -29.54 -17.06
CA SER A 239 5.18 -30.77 -17.51
C SER A 239 6.18 -31.92 -17.54
N PRO A 240 5.76 -33.14 -17.13
CA PRO A 240 6.61 -34.31 -17.20
C PRO A 240 7.05 -34.64 -18.63
#